data_da06b5c44ac7a1b70c26d63c8e53b6c3
#
_entry.id   da06b5c44ac7a1b70c26d63c8e53b6c3
#
_cell.length_a   1.000
_cell.length_b   1.000
_cell.length_c   1.000
_cell.angle_alpha   90.00
_cell.angle_beta   90.00
_cell.angle_gamma   90.00
#
_symmetry.space_group_name_H-M   'P 1'
#
loop_
_entity.id
_entity.type
_entity.pdbx_description
1 polymer ?
#
loop_
_entity_poly.entity_id
_entity_poly.type
_entity_poly.pdbx_seq_one_letter_code
_entity_poly.pdbx_strand_id
1 'polypeptide(L)'
;MSCDNSAINGMNPGMAGFIVAKKRVMELNDSMQQGIVYLLGAGPGDPGLMTVRGRELVEAAEVLVYDALSSAELLNWAPAACERIFVGKRASRHALPQEEINALLVKLGRAGKKVVRLKGGDPYVFGRGGEEADALHEAGVPFEVIPGITSAIAGPAYAGIPVTHRKYCTQFTVFTGHEDVNKKESSLDLKGIAGAQGTKIMLMGMQKLADVCEALTGYGQEPSTPAAAIQW
;
A
#
# COMPACT_ATOMS: atom_id res chain seq x y z
N MET A 1 20.84 8.21 -21.17
CA MET A 1 21.42 8.59 -19.84
C MET A 1 20.89 7.61 -18.82
N SER A 2 21.76 6.78 -18.25
CA SER A 2 21.40 5.69 -17.35
C SER A 2 20.76 6.23 -16.07
N CYS A 3 19.69 5.59 -15.63
CA CYS A 3 19.13 5.83 -14.31
C CYS A 3 20.07 5.24 -13.27
N ASP A 4 20.67 6.11 -12.47
CA ASP A 4 21.42 5.69 -11.30
C ASP A 4 20.41 5.30 -10.20
N ASN A 5 20.23 3.99 -10.04
CA ASN A 5 19.36 3.40 -9.00
C ASN A 5 20.10 3.25 -7.65
N SER A 6 21.19 3.99 -7.45
CA SER A 6 21.99 3.95 -6.21
C SER A 6 21.26 4.40 -4.95
N ALA A 7 20.04 4.95 -5.08
CA ALA A 7 19.25 5.42 -3.93
C ALA A 7 18.58 4.29 -3.11
N ILE A 8 18.48 3.07 -3.64
CA ILE A 8 17.80 1.95 -2.94
C ILE A 8 18.81 1.01 -2.26
N ASN A 9 20.04 0.91 -2.79
CA ASN A 9 21.09 0.08 -2.23
C ASN A 9 21.84 0.79 -1.09
N GLY A 10 21.29 0.88 0.08
CA GLY A 10 22.00 1.45 1.24
C GLY A 10 21.11 1.95 2.37
N MET A 11 19.82 1.73 2.31
CA MET A 11 18.96 2.09 3.43
C MET A 11 19.18 1.14 4.61
N ASN A 12 19.90 1.63 5.60
CA ASN A 12 19.99 1.00 6.91
C ASN A 12 18.58 1.05 7.55
N PRO A 13 18.01 -0.07 8.03
CA PRO A 13 16.63 -0.13 8.55
C PRO A 13 16.35 0.76 9.79
N GLY A 14 17.31 1.55 10.23
CA GLY A 14 17.18 2.46 11.37
C GLY A 14 17.24 3.96 11.04
N MET A 15 17.35 4.38 9.80
CA MET A 15 17.42 5.81 9.45
C MET A 15 16.11 6.32 8.83
N ALA A 16 15.39 7.20 9.55
CA ALA A 16 14.39 8.08 8.98
C ALA A 16 15.07 9.09 8.03
N GLY A 17 15.13 8.80 6.74
CA GLY A 17 15.66 9.69 5.73
C GLY A 17 14.54 10.51 5.06
N PHE A 18 14.81 11.78 4.75
CA PHE A 18 13.92 12.54 3.87
C PHE A 18 14.09 12.06 2.43
N ILE A 19 13.03 11.50 1.85
CA ILE A 19 13.01 11.14 0.43
C ILE A 19 12.49 12.32 -0.37
N VAL A 20 13.37 12.97 -1.14
CA VAL A 20 12.96 13.94 -2.16
C VAL A 20 12.94 13.20 -3.50
N ALA A 21 11.76 12.73 -3.90
CA ALA A 21 11.58 12.10 -5.20
C ALA A 21 11.38 13.15 -6.29
N LYS A 22 12.27 13.19 -7.29
CA LYS A 22 12.01 13.89 -8.55
C LYS A 22 11.24 12.95 -9.48
N LYS A 23 10.07 13.39 -9.97
CA LYS A 23 9.33 12.69 -11.01
C LYS A 23 10.23 12.56 -12.26
N ARG A 24 10.56 11.34 -12.65
CA ARG A 24 11.23 11.04 -13.89
C ARG A 24 10.23 10.37 -14.82
N VAL A 25 9.89 11.04 -15.90
CA VAL A 25 9.15 10.44 -17.02
C VAL A 25 10.17 9.61 -17.81
N MET A 26 10.00 8.29 -17.85
CA MET A 26 10.75 7.44 -18.75
C MET A 26 10.23 7.64 -20.17
N GLU A 27 11.08 8.12 -21.08
CA GLU A 27 10.84 8.01 -22.51
C GLU A 27 10.98 6.54 -22.90
N LEU A 28 9.89 5.93 -23.34
CA LEU A 28 9.86 4.55 -23.83
C LEU A 28 10.55 4.51 -25.19
N ASN A 29 11.71 3.85 -25.27
CA ASN A 29 12.32 3.47 -26.53
C ASN A 29 11.51 2.31 -27.16
N ASP A 30 11.02 2.55 -28.34
CA ASP A 30 10.11 1.73 -29.15
C ASP A 30 10.84 0.57 -29.85
N SER A 31 11.47 -0.33 -29.08
CA SER A 31 12.08 -1.52 -29.67
C SER A 31 11.92 -2.74 -28.77
N MET A 32 10.96 -3.56 -29.11
CA MET A 32 10.32 -4.70 -28.47
C MET A 32 9.24 -4.27 -27.48
N GLN A 33 8.05 -4.80 -27.66
CA GLN A 33 6.87 -4.53 -26.84
C GLN A 33 7.07 -5.14 -25.44
N GLN A 34 7.92 -4.47 -24.63
CA GLN A 34 8.19 -4.87 -23.26
C GLN A 34 6.93 -4.53 -22.44
N GLY A 35 6.40 -5.51 -21.72
CA GLY A 35 5.26 -5.30 -20.85
C GLY A 35 5.60 -4.35 -19.70
N ILE A 36 4.56 -3.80 -19.10
CA ILE A 36 4.69 -2.92 -17.93
C ILE A 36 3.70 -3.32 -16.85
N VAL A 37 4.14 -3.25 -15.59
CA VAL A 37 3.30 -3.50 -14.42
C VAL A 37 3.03 -2.20 -13.68
N TYR A 38 1.76 -1.87 -13.45
CA TYR A 38 1.33 -0.73 -12.65
C TYR A 38 0.90 -1.23 -11.27
N LEU A 39 1.65 -0.87 -10.23
CA LEU A 39 1.25 -1.09 -8.83
C LEU A 39 0.33 0.06 -8.44
N LEU A 40 -0.98 -0.18 -8.48
CA LEU A 40 -2.00 0.87 -8.41
C LEU A 40 -2.76 0.82 -7.09
N GLY A 41 -2.81 1.93 -6.38
CA GLY A 41 -3.66 2.12 -5.22
C GLY A 41 -5.12 2.35 -5.61
N ALA A 42 -5.99 1.47 -5.11
CA ALA A 42 -7.44 1.50 -5.35
C ALA A 42 -8.18 2.50 -4.43
N GLY A 43 -7.48 3.12 -3.50
CA GLY A 43 -8.12 3.92 -2.45
C GLY A 43 -8.78 3.06 -1.36
N PRO A 44 -9.57 3.69 -0.47
CA PRO A 44 -10.10 3.07 0.74
C PRO A 44 -11.38 2.24 0.53
N GLY A 45 -11.86 2.09 -0.70
CA GLY A 45 -13.08 1.35 -1.04
C GLY A 45 -14.12 2.18 -1.80
N ASP A 46 -14.14 3.50 -1.62
CA ASP A 46 -14.98 4.42 -2.40
C ASP A 46 -14.38 4.63 -3.80
N PRO A 47 -15.09 4.26 -4.89
CA PRO A 47 -14.62 4.48 -6.25
C PRO A 47 -14.37 5.97 -6.58
N GLY A 48 -15.09 6.89 -5.92
CA GLY A 48 -14.89 8.34 -6.07
C GLY A 48 -13.53 8.83 -5.57
N LEU A 49 -12.82 8.02 -4.80
CA LEU A 49 -11.47 8.30 -4.31
C LEU A 49 -10.36 7.64 -5.15
N MET A 50 -10.70 7.02 -6.27
CA MET A 50 -9.72 6.57 -7.25
C MET A 50 -9.05 7.79 -7.90
N THR A 51 -7.74 7.73 -8.07
CA THR A 51 -7.03 8.77 -8.81
C THR A 51 -7.42 8.76 -10.28
N VAL A 52 -7.41 9.91 -10.95
CA VAL A 52 -7.67 10.01 -12.40
C VAL A 52 -6.73 9.09 -13.18
N ARG A 53 -5.44 9.11 -12.85
CA ARG A 53 -4.44 8.23 -13.47
C ARG A 53 -4.74 6.75 -13.23
N GLY A 54 -5.20 6.39 -12.02
CA GLY A 54 -5.58 5.03 -11.69
C GLY A 54 -6.73 4.54 -12.55
N ARG A 55 -7.76 5.35 -12.72
CA ARG A 55 -8.90 5.03 -13.58
C ARG A 55 -8.49 4.81 -15.04
N GLU A 56 -7.71 5.72 -15.62
CA GLU A 56 -7.19 5.59 -16.99
C GLU A 56 -6.44 4.27 -17.19
N LEU A 57 -5.64 3.86 -16.21
CA LEU A 57 -4.87 2.62 -16.29
C LEU A 57 -5.75 1.38 -16.19
N VAL A 58 -6.78 1.38 -15.33
CA VAL A 58 -7.75 0.28 -15.25
C VAL A 58 -8.53 0.15 -16.55
N GLU A 59 -9.00 1.27 -17.12
CA GLU A 59 -9.75 1.31 -18.39
C GLU A 59 -8.90 0.85 -19.60
N ALA A 60 -7.57 0.86 -19.47
CA ALA A 60 -6.63 0.45 -20.52
C ALA A 60 -5.85 -0.84 -20.19
N ALA A 61 -6.25 -1.58 -19.13
CA ALA A 61 -5.55 -2.78 -18.70
C ALA A 61 -5.81 -3.97 -19.64
N GLU A 62 -4.78 -4.74 -19.96
CA GLU A 62 -4.91 -6.07 -20.60
C GLU A 62 -5.09 -7.16 -19.55
N VAL A 63 -4.43 -7.00 -18.38
CA VAL A 63 -4.53 -7.91 -17.24
C VAL A 63 -4.74 -7.10 -15.97
N LEU A 64 -5.74 -7.46 -15.19
CA LEU A 64 -6.04 -6.88 -13.89
C LEU A 64 -5.81 -7.93 -12.80
N VAL A 65 -4.78 -7.74 -12.00
CA VAL A 65 -4.47 -8.59 -10.82
C VAL A 65 -4.96 -7.88 -9.58
N TYR A 66 -5.89 -8.46 -8.81
CA TYR A 66 -6.58 -7.78 -7.72
C TYR A 66 -6.84 -8.68 -6.51
N ASP A 67 -7.08 -8.08 -5.36
CA ASP A 67 -7.43 -8.76 -4.10
C ASP A 67 -8.83 -8.36 -3.59
N ALA A 68 -9.21 -8.89 -2.42
CA ALA A 68 -10.52 -8.69 -1.82
C ALA A 68 -10.79 -7.26 -1.33
N LEU A 69 -9.75 -6.41 -1.23
CA LEU A 69 -9.90 -5.02 -0.80
C LEU A 69 -10.27 -4.08 -1.96
N SER A 70 -10.26 -4.61 -3.19
CA SER A 70 -10.64 -3.84 -4.38
C SER A 70 -12.16 -3.86 -4.56
N SER A 71 -12.79 -2.70 -4.69
CA SER A 71 -14.23 -2.59 -4.96
C SER A 71 -14.61 -3.27 -6.28
N ALA A 72 -15.72 -4.00 -6.28
CA ALA A 72 -16.26 -4.63 -7.49
C ALA A 72 -16.58 -3.62 -8.62
N GLU A 73 -16.94 -2.39 -8.25
CA GLU A 73 -17.19 -1.30 -9.20
C GLU A 73 -15.94 -0.94 -9.99
N LEU A 74 -14.77 -0.88 -9.34
CA LEU A 74 -13.49 -0.60 -10.01
C LEU A 74 -13.14 -1.67 -11.05
N LEU A 75 -13.50 -2.93 -10.78
CA LEU A 75 -13.25 -4.02 -11.72
C LEU A 75 -14.09 -3.90 -13.00
N ASN A 76 -15.25 -3.25 -12.91
CA ASN A 76 -16.14 -3.02 -14.05
C ASN A 76 -15.61 -1.94 -15.02
N TRP A 77 -14.66 -1.13 -14.59
CA TRP A 77 -14.03 -0.13 -15.49
C TRP A 77 -13.05 -0.78 -16.47
N ALA A 78 -12.54 -1.98 -16.15
CA ALA A 78 -11.64 -2.69 -17.05
C ALA A 78 -12.38 -3.19 -18.30
N PRO A 79 -11.73 -3.18 -19.49
CA PRO A 79 -12.32 -3.68 -20.74
C PRO A 79 -12.87 -5.09 -20.60
N ALA A 80 -13.88 -5.42 -21.40
CA ALA A 80 -14.47 -6.78 -21.42
C ALA A 80 -13.42 -7.86 -21.77
N ALA A 81 -12.43 -7.52 -22.60
CA ALA A 81 -11.35 -8.41 -23.00
C ALA A 81 -10.22 -8.49 -21.96
N CYS A 82 -10.27 -7.67 -20.89
CA CYS A 82 -9.25 -7.67 -19.83
C CYS A 82 -9.31 -8.98 -19.03
N GLU A 83 -8.18 -9.67 -18.94
CA GLU A 83 -8.05 -10.84 -18.06
C GLU A 83 -8.07 -10.38 -16.60
N ARG A 84 -8.92 -11.01 -15.76
CA ARG A 84 -9.08 -10.68 -14.35
C ARG A 84 -8.56 -11.81 -13.47
N ILE A 85 -7.48 -11.57 -12.73
CA ILE A 85 -6.81 -12.57 -11.86
C ILE A 85 -6.99 -12.17 -10.41
N PHE A 86 -7.77 -12.94 -9.66
CA PHE A 86 -7.95 -12.75 -8.23
C PHE A 86 -6.86 -13.46 -7.44
N VAL A 87 -6.13 -12.72 -6.58
CA VAL A 87 -5.02 -13.23 -5.75
C VAL A 87 -5.30 -13.18 -4.25
N GLY A 88 -6.48 -12.68 -3.84
CA GLY A 88 -6.87 -12.56 -2.43
C GLY A 88 -7.37 -13.87 -1.80
N LYS A 89 -7.80 -13.80 -0.53
CA LYS A 89 -8.47 -14.92 0.17
C LYS A 89 -9.87 -15.13 -0.37
N ARG A 90 -10.22 -16.37 -0.67
CA ARG A 90 -11.62 -16.83 -0.87
C ARG A 90 -12.00 -17.80 0.24
N ALA A 91 -13.30 -17.95 0.49
CA ALA A 91 -13.82 -18.86 1.53
C ALA A 91 -13.32 -20.32 1.42
N SER A 92 -12.92 -20.74 0.22
CA SER A 92 -12.46 -22.11 -0.08
C SER A 92 -11.00 -22.23 -0.50
N ARG A 93 -10.23 -21.11 -0.54
CA ARG A 93 -8.81 -21.12 -0.92
C ARG A 93 -8.03 -20.11 -0.08
N HIS A 94 -6.84 -20.52 0.38
CA HIS A 94 -5.88 -19.58 0.96
C HIS A 94 -5.54 -18.49 -0.05
N ALA A 95 -5.18 -17.28 0.44
CA ALA A 95 -4.59 -16.25 -0.42
C ALA A 95 -3.33 -16.84 -1.07
N LEU A 96 -3.02 -16.41 -2.29
CA LEU A 96 -1.72 -16.72 -2.85
C LEU A 96 -0.62 -16.18 -1.93
N PRO A 97 0.43 -16.96 -1.62
CA PRO A 97 1.63 -16.44 -0.98
C PRO A 97 2.18 -15.24 -1.76
N GLN A 98 2.84 -14.32 -1.06
CA GLN A 98 3.35 -13.10 -1.71
C GLN A 98 4.36 -13.42 -2.81
N GLU A 99 5.19 -14.44 -2.60
CA GLU A 99 6.18 -14.91 -3.58
C GLU A 99 5.51 -15.38 -4.88
N GLU A 100 4.35 -16.02 -4.78
CA GLU A 100 3.59 -16.45 -5.95
C GLU A 100 2.94 -15.26 -6.68
N ILE A 101 2.49 -14.23 -5.94
CA ILE A 101 1.99 -12.98 -6.53
C ILE A 101 3.14 -12.27 -7.26
N ASN A 102 4.30 -12.16 -6.64
CA ASN A 102 5.48 -11.55 -7.23
C ASN A 102 5.89 -12.28 -8.53
N ALA A 103 5.96 -13.61 -8.49
CA ALA A 103 6.28 -14.43 -9.67
C ALA A 103 5.25 -14.29 -10.79
N LEU A 104 3.95 -14.17 -10.45
CA LEU A 104 2.87 -13.92 -11.40
C LEU A 104 3.05 -12.57 -12.10
N LEU A 105 3.32 -11.50 -11.36
CA LEU A 105 3.52 -10.16 -11.93
C LEU A 105 4.73 -10.12 -12.86
N VAL A 106 5.85 -10.73 -12.46
CA VAL A 106 7.04 -10.87 -13.29
C VAL A 106 6.75 -11.65 -14.58
N LYS A 107 6.05 -12.78 -14.48
CA LYS A 107 5.65 -13.60 -15.63
C LYS A 107 4.81 -12.80 -16.63
N LEU A 108 3.81 -12.09 -16.15
CA LEU A 108 2.91 -11.29 -17.00
C LEU A 108 3.64 -10.12 -17.67
N GLY A 109 4.50 -9.42 -16.92
CA GLY A 109 5.31 -8.33 -17.45
C GLY A 109 6.29 -8.82 -18.54
N ARG A 110 6.98 -9.95 -18.32
CA ARG A 110 7.86 -10.57 -19.33
C ARG A 110 7.12 -11.06 -20.57
N ALA A 111 5.82 -11.39 -20.42
CA ALA A 111 4.97 -11.75 -21.56
C ALA A 111 4.51 -10.56 -22.40
N GLY A 112 5.03 -9.36 -22.16
CA GLY A 112 4.69 -8.15 -22.91
C GLY A 112 3.35 -7.53 -22.54
N LYS A 113 2.73 -7.91 -21.40
CA LYS A 113 1.41 -7.46 -21.01
C LYS A 113 1.43 -6.11 -20.31
N LYS A 114 0.36 -5.33 -20.53
CA LYS A 114 0.01 -4.17 -19.72
C LYS A 114 -0.79 -4.62 -18.50
N VAL A 115 -0.11 -4.79 -17.38
CA VAL A 115 -0.66 -5.34 -16.14
C VAL A 115 -0.99 -4.23 -15.16
N VAL A 116 -2.19 -4.24 -14.60
CA VAL A 116 -2.56 -3.42 -13.44
C VAL A 116 -2.70 -4.31 -12.22
N ARG A 117 -1.82 -4.14 -11.23
CA ARG A 117 -1.95 -4.73 -9.90
C ARG A 117 -2.74 -3.77 -9.02
N LEU A 118 -4.03 -4.02 -8.86
CA LEU A 118 -4.92 -3.19 -8.06
C LEU A 118 -4.85 -3.59 -6.59
N LYS A 119 -4.51 -2.65 -5.71
CA LYS A 119 -4.25 -2.84 -4.27
C LYS A 119 -5.13 -1.89 -3.45
N GLY A 120 -5.76 -2.38 -2.39
CA GLY A 120 -6.53 -1.50 -1.48
C GLY A 120 -5.63 -0.42 -0.86
N GLY A 121 -6.18 0.77 -0.67
CA GLY A 121 -5.45 1.92 -0.14
C GLY A 121 -4.36 2.42 -1.08
N ASP A 122 -3.14 2.49 -0.55
CA ASP A 122 -1.91 2.86 -1.26
C ASP A 122 -0.96 1.65 -1.33
N PRO A 123 -0.26 1.39 -2.46
CA PRO A 123 0.60 0.24 -2.62
C PRO A 123 1.73 0.15 -1.59
N TYR A 124 2.26 1.30 -1.16
CA TYR A 124 3.42 1.39 -0.28
C TYR A 124 3.07 1.63 1.20
N VAL A 125 1.79 1.82 1.52
CA VAL A 125 1.33 1.98 2.91
C VAL A 125 0.73 0.66 3.41
N PHE A 126 1.54 -0.19 4.04
CA PHE A 126 1.18 -1.53 4.54
C PHE A 126 0.55 -2.46 3.49
N GLY A 127 0.79 -2.17 2.20
CA GLY A 127 0.23 -2.92 1.07
C GLY A 127 1.18 -3.96 0.48
N ARG A 128 2.39 -4.14 1.00
CA ARG A 128 3.45 -5.02 0.47
C ARG A 128 3.88 -4.69 -0.97
N GLY A 129 3.53 -3.50 -1.47
CA GLY A 129 3.91 -3.05 -2.81
C GLY A 129 5.43 -2.92 -2.99
N GLY A 130 6.18 -2.69 -1.91
CA GLY A 130 7.65 -2.71 -1.93
C GLY A 130 8.20 -4.07 -2.36
N GLU A 131 7.69 -5.17 -1.79
CA GLU A 131 8.10 -6.53 -2.15
C GLU A 131 7.78 -6.87 -3.61
N GLU A 132 6.62 -6.40 -4.12
CA GLU A 132 6.22 -6.55 -5.53
C GLU A 132 7.16 -5.73 -6.44
N ALA A 133 7.51 -4.51 -6.04
CA ALA A 133 8.43 -3.63 -6.78
C ALA A 133 9.87 -4.20 -6.83
N ASP A 134 10.37 -4.73 -5.71
CA ASP A 134 11.69 -5.35 -5.64
C ASP A 134 11.78 -6.55 -6.60
N ALA A 135 10.78 -7.43 -6.58
CA ALA A 135 10.75 -8.59 -7.49
C ALA A 135 10.69 -8.19 -8.98
N LEU A 136 9.93 -7.14 -9.31
CA LEU A 136 9.87 -6.61 -10.68
C LEU A 136 11.22 -5.99 -11.09
N HIS A 137 11.84 -5.23 -10.21
CA HIS A 137 13.14 -4.62 -10.42
C HIS A 137 14.23 -5.67 -10.66
N GLU A 138 14.35 -6.66 -9.78
CA GLU A 138 15.30 -7.77 -9.89
C GLU A 138 15.10 -8.57 -11.19
N ALA A 139 13.84 -8.70 -11.64
CA ALA A 139 13.50 -9.39 -12.88
C ALA A 139 13.71 -8.55 -14.15
N GLY A 140 14.06 -7.26 -14.03
CA GLY A 140 14.20 -6.31 -15.13
C GLY A 140 12.87 -5.98 -15.82
N VAL A 141 11.74 -6.14 -15.14
CA VAL A 141 10.40 -5.82 -15.66
C VAL A 141 10.09 -4.35 -15.35
N PRO A 142 9.74 -3.54 -16.35
CA PRO A 142 9.32 -2.16 -16.14
C PRO A 142 8.09 -2.08 -15.25
N PHE A 143 8.09 -1.16 -14.28
CA PHE A 143 6.92 -0.90 -13.45
C PHE A 143 6.78 0.57 -13.09
N GLU A 144 5.57 0.96 -12.76
CA GLU A 144 5.23 2.30 -12.25
C GLU A 144 4.33 2.14 -11.01
N VAL A 145 4.59 2.92 -9.97
CA VAL A 145 3.75 2.95 -8.77
C VAL A 145 2.81 4.14 -8.84
N ILE A 146 1.52 3.86 -8.76
CA ILE A 146 0.47 4.88 -8.75
C ILE A 146 -0.09 4.97 -7.33
N PRO A 147 0.16 6.06 -6.59
CA PRO A 147 -0.36 6.23 -5.24
C PRO A 147 -1.88 6.15 -5.19
N GLY A 148 -2.39 5.67 -4.07
CA GLY A 148 -3.81 5.70 -3.74
C GLY A 148 -4.05 6.36 -2.39
N ILE A 149 -5.31 6.68 -2.07
CA ILE A 149 -5.66 7.25 -0.78
C ILE A 149 -5.70 6.12 0.26
N THR A 150 -4.76 6.16 1.19
CA THR A 150 -4.73 5.20 2.31
C THR A 150 -5.90 5.40 3.27
N SER A 151 -6.43 4.32 3.84
CA SER A 151 -7.46 4.37 4.88
C SER A 151 -7.00 5.10 6.14
N ALA A 152 -5.69 5.21 6.37
CA ALA A 152 -5.14 6.04 7.45
C ALA A 152 -5.55 7.52 7.36
N ILE A 153 -5.81 8.01 6.17
CA ILE A 153 -6.25 9.38 5.91
C ILE A 153 -7.77 9.42 5.65
N ALA A 154 -8.26 8.53 4.78
CA ALA A 154 -9.66 8.56 4.37
C ALA A 154 -10.63 8.15 5.49
N GLY A 155 -10.28 7.15 6.31
CA GLY A 155 -11.12 6.69 7.41
C GLY A 155 -11.44 7.82 8.39
N PRO A 156 -10.43 8.45 9.00
CA PRO A 156 -10.66 9.61 9.87
C PRO A 156 -11.41 10.75 9.18
N ALA A 157 -11.08 11.07 7.92
CA ALA A 157 -11.74 12.15 7.19
C ALA A 157 -13.24 11.89 7.03
N TYR A 158 -13.65 10.67 6.67
CA TYR A 158 -15.06 10.29 6.57
C TYR A 158 -15.79 10.25 7.92
N ALA A 159 -15.05 10.03 9.00
CA ALA A 159 -15.58 10.15 10.36
C ALA A 159 -15.60 11.61 10.89
N GLY A 160 -15.17 12.59 10.10
CA GLY A 160 -15.09 14.00 10.52
C GLY A 160 -13.94 14.28 11.49
N ILE A 161 -12.93 13.40 11.56
CA ILE A 161 -11.78 13.50 12.47
C ILE A 161 -10.54 13.94 11.68
N PRO A 162 -10.09 15.19 11.82
CA PRO A 162 -8.85 15.62 11.18
C PRO A 162 -7.63 14.98 11.86
N VAL A 163 -6.75 14.34 11.08
CA VAL A 163 -5.54 13.69 11.62
C VAL A 163 -4.47 14.68 12.06
N THR A 164 -4.53 15.92 11.56
CA THR A 164 -3.73 17.06 12.01
C THR A 164 -4.62 18.26 12.23
N HIS A 165 -4.27 19.11 13.20
CA HIS A 165 -5.00 20.35 13.45
C HIS A 165 -4.06 21.41 14.01
N ARG A 166 -4.01 22.60 13.38
CA ARG A 166 -3.06 23.67 13.72
C ARG A 166 -2.99 24.00 15.23
N LYS A 167 -4.12 23.91 15.93
CA LYS A 167 -4.21 24.22 17.36
C LYS A 167 -3.86 23.03 18.26
N TYR A 168 -4.12 21.78 17.81
CA TYR A 168 -4.09 20.62 18.68
C TYR A 168 -2.97 19.64 18.39
N CYS A 169 -2.66 19.40 17.11
CA CYS A 169 -1.56 18.51 16.74
C CYS A 169 -1.00 18.82 15.34
N THR A 170 0.32 18.85 15.27
CA THR A 170 1.07 19.18 14.05
C THR A 170 1.72 17.96 13.41
N GLN A 171 1.56 16.80 14.01
CA GLN A 171 2.11 15.51 13.53
C GLN A 171 1.13 14.38 13.79
N PHE A 172 1.28 13.29 13.05
CA PHE A 172 0.56 12.05 13.29
C PHE A 172 1.47 10.86 12.98
N THR A 173 1.21 9.74 13.64
CA THR A 173 1.96 8.49 13.47
C THR A 173 1.02 7.42 12.94
N VAL A 174 1.40 6.73 11.86
CA VAL A 174 0.66 5.60 11.31
C VAL A 174 1.47 4.33 11.53
N PHE A 175 0.83 3.30 12.07
CA PHE A 175 1.45 2.01 12.33
C PHE A 175 0.47 0.87 12.09
N THR A 176 1.00 -0.36 11.98
CA THR A 176 0.18 -1.54 11.79
C THR A 176 -0.02 -2.31 13.09
N GLY A 177 -1.22 -2.80 13.35
CA GLY A 177 -1.48 -3.77 14.41
C GLY A 177 -1.22 -5.23 13.99
N HIS A 178 -0.86 -5.46 12.72
CA HIS A 178 -0.60 -6.78 12.17
C HIS A 178 0.81 -6.85 11.58
N GLU A 179 1.70 -7.57 12.25
CA GLU A 179 3.04 -7.90 11.75
C GLU A 179 3.07 -9.31 11.18
N ASP A 180 4.13 -9.63 10.43
CA ASP A 180 4.36 -10.98 9.94
C ASP A 180 4.48 -11.96 11.11
N VAL A 181 3.66 -13.02 11.10
CA VAL A 181 3.63 -14.06 12.15
C VAL A 181 4.94 -14.83 12.27
N ASN A 182 5.80 -14.80 11.24
CA ASN A 182 7.10 -15.44 11.23
C ASN A 182 8.20 -14.58 11.87
N LYS A 183 7.92 -13.31 12.19
CA LYS A 183 8.86 -12.45 12.90
C LYS A 183 9.07 -12.96 14.33
N LYS A 184 10.33 -13.19 14.71
CA LYS A 184 10.72 -13.61 16.07
C LYS A 184 10.53 -12.48 17.09
N GLU A 185 10.71 -11.24 16.65
CA GLU A 185 10.57 -10.05 17.49
C GLU A 185 9.73 -9.01 16.77
N SER A 186 8.87 -8.31 17.51
CA SER A 186 8.12 -7.18 16.98
C SER A 186 9.09 -6.05 16.59
N SER A 187 8.87 -5.46 15.39
CA SER A 187 9.58 -4.24 14.99
C SER A 187 8.80 -2.98 15.38
N LEU A 188 7.66 -3.14 16.05
CA LEU A 188 6.81 -2.03 16.45
C LEU A 188 7.33 -1.40 17.75
N ASP A 189 7.86 -0.19 17.65
CA ASP A 189 8.30 0.59 18.82
C ASP A 189 7.10 1.24 19.52
N LEU A 190 6.36 0.44 20.29
CA LEU A 190 5.20 0.93 21.06
C LEU A 190 5.57 1.99 22.08
N LYS A 191 6.78 1.94 22.64
CA LYS A 191 7.28 2.97 23.57
C LYS A 191 7.49 4.29 22.85
N GLY A 192 8.12 4.28 21.68
CA GLY A 192 8.30 5.48 20.86
C GLY A 192 6.95 6.02 20.36
N ILE A 193 6.03 5.15 19.98
CA ILE A 193 4.67 5.53 19.57
C ILE A 193 3.91 6.17 20.73
N ALA A 194 3.98 5.61 21.95
CA ALA A 194 3.36 6.20 23.14
C ALA A 194 3.89 7.60 23.43
N GLY A 195 5.22 7.80 23.34
CA GLY A 195 5.88 9.08 23.56
C GLY A 195 5.69 10.09 22.42
N ALA A 196 5.30 9.65 21.22
CA ALA A 196 5.09 10.54 20.10
C ALA A 196 3.88 11.46 20.33
N GLN A 197 4.07 12.75 20.06
CA GLN A 197 2.97 13.72 20.13
C GLN A 197 2.03 13.58 18.93
N GLY A 198 0.78 14.01 19.08
CA GLY A 198 -0.20 14.04 18.01
C GLY A 198 -1.02 12.78 17.83
N THR A 199 -1.70 12.68 16.70
CA THR A 199 -2.65 11.60 16.41
C THR A 199 -1.92 10.29 16.11
N LYS A 200 -2.41 9.21 16.70
CA LYS A 200 -1.93 7.84 16.47
C LYS A 200 -2.97 7.07 15.68
N ILE A 201 -2.57 6.48 14.55
CA ILE A 201 -3.46 5.77 13.63
C ILE A 201 -2.96 4.34 13.48
N MET A 202 -3.75 3.41 14.02
CA MET A 202 -3.44 1.98 13.91
C MET A 202 -4.29 1.36 12.79
N LEU A 203 -3.64 0.78 11.78
CA LEU A 203 -4.31 -0.01 10.76
C LEU A 203 -4.26 -1.50 11.09
N MET A 204 -5.27 -2.27 10.65
CA MET A 204 -5.34 -3.74 10.83
C MET A 204 -5.20 -4.20 12.28
N GLY A 205 -5.57 -3.37 13.25
CA GLY A 205 -5.25 -3.59 14.67
C GLY A 205 -6.40 -4.13 15.53
N MET A 206 -7.60 -4.37 15.00
CA MET A 206 -8.77 -4.69 15.82
C MET A 206 -8.58 -5.94 16.69
N GLN A 207 -7.89 -6.96 16.19
CA GLN A 207 -7.65 -8.19 16.97
C GLN A 207 -6.65 -8.00 18.13
N LYS A 208 -5.79 -6.98 18.04
CA LYS A 208 -4.78 -6.64 19.06
C LYS A 208 -5.06 -5.32 19.76
N LEU A 209 -6.28 -4.80 19.63
CA LEU A 209 -6.61 -3.47 20.15
C LEU A 209 -6.38 -3.38 21.66
N ALA A 210 -6.82 -4.37 22.44
CA ALA A 210 -6.64 -4.40 23.88
C ALA A 210 -5.16 -4.40 24.27
N ASP A 211 -4.36 -5.30 23.67
CA ASP A 211 -2.93 -5.44 23.97
C ASP A 211 -2.16 -4.14 23.63
N VAL A 212 -2.51 -3.51 22.51
CA VAL A 212 -1.87 -2.24 22.08
C VAL A 212 -2.27 -1.11 23.01
N CYS A 213 -3.54 -1.00 23.41
CA CYS A 213 -3.98 0.02 24.37
C CYS A 213 -3.29 -0.15 25.74
N GLU A 214 -3.20 -1.38 26.25
CA GLU A 214 -2.49 -1.69 27.49
C GLU A 214 -1.01 -1.30 27.40
N ALA A 215 -0.34 -1.66 26.32
CA ALA A 215 1.07 -1.32 26.11
C ALA A 215 1.29 0.19 26.02
N LEU A 216 0.47 0.90 25.25
CA LEU A 216 0.60 2.36 25.11
C LEU A 216 0.38 3.08 26.45
N THR A 217 -0.62 2.67 27.24
CA THR A 217 -0.84 3.23 28.58
C THR A 217 0.28 2.87 29.54
N GLY A 218 0.80 1.65 29.48
CA GLY A 218 1.97 1.21 30.25
C GLY A 218 3.24 2.00 29.92
N TYR A 219 3.37 2.54 28.71
CA TYR A 219 4.45 3.43 28.32
C TYR A 219 4.13 4.92 28.50
N GLY A 220 3.04 5.26 29.20
CA GLY A 220 2.75 6.63 29.61
C GLY A 220 1.74 7.38 28.74
N GLN A 221 1.06 6.72 27.80
CA GLN A 221 -0.08 7.34 27.12
C GLN A 221 -1.20 7.53 28.15
N GLU A 222 -1.76 8.74 28.19
CA GLU A 222 -2.87 9.07 29.11
C GLU A 222 -4.09 8.17 28.85
N PRO A 223 -4.60 7.41 29.85
CA PRO A 223 -5.73 6.50 29.67
C PRO A 223 -7.02 7.18 29.21
N SER A 224 -7.21 8.47 29.52
CA SER A 224 -8.35 9.28 29.10
C SER A 224 -8.23 9.82 27.68
N THR A 225 -7.18 9.45 26.92
CA THR A 225 -7.00 9.90 25.53
C THR A 225 -8.20 9.47 24.67
N PRO A 226 -8.90 10.41 24.01
CA PRO A 226 -10.01 10.06 23.13
C PRO A 226 -9.56 9.13 21.99
N ALA A 227 -10.34 8.09 21.73
CA ALA A 227 -10.08 7.11 20.68
C ALA A 227 -11.35 6.86 19.85
N ALA A 228 -11.15 6.50 18.58
CA ALA A 228 -12.23 6.10 17.67
C ALA A 228 -11.83 4.83 16.92
N ALA A 229 -12.77 3.89 16.76
CA ALA A 229 -12.65 2.76 15.86
C ALA A 229 -13.51 3.04 14.62
N ILE A 230 -12.91 2.94 13.45
CA ILE A 230 -13.56 3.25 12.18
C ILE A 230 -13.46 2.00 11.30
N GLN A 231 -14.60 1.53 10.82
CA GLN A 231 -14.73 0.42 9.89
C GLN A 231 -15.58 0.87 8.70
N TRP A 232 -15.12 0.52 7.54
CA TRP A 232 -15.85 0.71 6.28
C TRP A 232 -16.43 -0.62 5.82
#